data_62efab66c62384f0aa4491f3cb59963d
#
_entry.id   62efab66c62384f0aa4491f3cb59963d
#
_cell.length_a   1.000
_cell.length_b   1.000
_cell.length_c   1.000
_cell.angle_alpha   90.00
_cell.angle_beta   90.00
_cell.angle_gamma   90.00
#
_symmetry.space_group_name_H-M   'P 1'
#
loop_
_entity.id
_entity.type
_entity.pdbx_description
1 polymer ?
#
loop_
_entity_poly.entity_id
_entity_poly.type
_entity_poly.pdbx_seq_one_letter_code
_entity_poly.pdbx_strand_id
1 'polypeptide(L)'
;MLRRCVDHDYTDRMMYMITMTTEGRRPLFGRIVGRCDAPAGSKDAPRIELSPLGQRVSDEWWGIPRYYPQVEIIALQMMPDHMHGIIFIKEKMEKDLSRIIRGFKTGCGRSYRELFPDAAVHAVPAVPAVPAVPTVPAVPTVPAVSAVPAVPYVATQSRQTQQGQRPKEDRTHGLLFARGFNDKLLLRRGQLDNWRHYLSDNPRRLLMRREYPGLFQRALCIKIDGVRYSA
;
A
#
# COMPACT_ATOMS: atom_id res chain seq x y z
N MET A 1 -5.01 -9.82 3.27
CA MET A 1 -4.34 -9.10 4.36
C MET A 1 -3.21 -9.99 4.84
N LEU A 2 -1.96 -9.57 4.65
CA LEU A 2 -0.83 -10.32 5.20
C LEU A 2 -0.93 -10.26 6.73
N ARG A 3 -0.98 -11.42 7.38
CA ARG A 3 -1.01 -11.49 8.84
C ARG A 3 0.37 -11.15 9.36
N ARG A 4 0.44 -10.41 10.48
CA ARG A 4 1.67 -10.20 11.24
C ARG A 4 2.27 -11.55 11.63
N CYS A 5 3.60 -11.58 11.74
CA CYS A 5 4.27 -12.75 12.29
C CYS A 5 3.78 -13.00 13.72
N VAL A 6 3.21 -14.16 13.99
CA VAL A 6 2.58 -14.48 15.28
C VAL A 6 3.66 -14.70 16.36
N ASP A 7 4.81 -15.24 15.96
CA ASP A 7 5.89 -15.66 16.87
C ASP A 7 6.98 -14.58 17.03
N HIS A 8 6.73 -13.34 16.55
CA HIS A 8 7.70 -12.25 16.62
C HIS A 8 7.34 -11.26 17.72
N ASP A 9 8.31 -10.95 18.59
CA ASP A 9 8.21 -9.88 19.60
C ASP A 9 8.44 -8.51 18.95
N TYR A 10 7.36 -7.78 18.73
CA TYR A 10 7.38 -6.45 18.11
C TYR A 10 7.89 -5.33 19.05
N THR A 11 8.33 -5.67 20.25
CA THR A 11 9.01 -4.75 21.18
C THR A 11 10.53 -4.86 21.07
N ASP A 12 11.03 -5.93 20.45
CA ASP A 12 12.45 -6.24 20.41
C ASP A 12 13.20 -5.52 19.28
N ARG A 13 14.53 -5.56 19.36
CA ARG A 13 15.42 -4.97 18.35
C ARG A 13 15.20 -5.60 16.98
N MET A 14 14.67 -4.81 16.04
CA MET A 14 14.37 -5.29 14.68
C MET A 14 14.20 -4.13 13.71
N MET A 15 14.46 -4.39 12.44
CA MET A 15 14.18 -3.47 11.35
C MET A 15 12.96 -3.92 10.56
N TYR A 16 12.09 -2.97 10.24
CA TYR A 16 10.82 -3.21 9.54
C TYR A 16 10.68 -2.31 8.33
N MET A 17 10.16 -2.85 7.24
CA MET A 17 9.58 -2.05 6.17
C MET A 17 8.06 -1.98 6.37
N ILE A 18 7.58 -0.78 6.61
CA ILE A 18 6.17 -0.46 6.86
C ILE A 18 5.53 0.05 5.57
N THR A 19 4.34 -0.46 5.26
CA THR A 19 3.51 0.08 4.17
C THR A 19 2.15 0.49 4.72
N MET A 20 1.77 1.73 4.45
CA MET A 20 0.46 2.28 4.81
C MET A 20 -0.19 2.93 3.61
N THR A 21 -1.49 2.67 3.42
CA THR A 21 -2.28 3.23 2.32
C THR A 21 -3.28 4.24 2.84
N THR A 22 -3.61 5.23 2.02
CA THR A 22 -4.74 6.11 2.30
C THR A 22 -6.04 5.32 2.26
N GLU A 23 -7.03 5.78 3.01
CA GLU A 23 -8.37 5.20 2.93
C GLU A 23 -8.94 5.40 1.52
N GLY A 24 -9.46 4.31 0.94
CA GLY A 24 -9.96 4.29 -0.43
C GLY A 24 -8.89 4.53 -1.51
N ARG A 25 -7.60 4.40 -1.19
CA ARG A 25 -6.51 4.64 -2.17
C ARG A 25 -6.54 6.04 -2.79
N ARG A 26 -7.02 7.04 -2.07
CA ARG A 26 -7.07 8.43 -2.52
C ARG A 26 -5.66 9.02 -2.67
N PRO A 27 -5.32 9.68 -3.79
CA PRO A 27 -3.98 10.23 -4.04
C PRO A 27 -3.75 11.55 -3.27
N LEU A 28 -3.75 11.49 -1.94
CA LEU A 28 -3.72 12.65 -1.05
C LEU A 28 -2.31 13.18 -0.79
N PHE A 29 -1.26 12.36 -0.96
CA PHE A 29 0.11 12.73 -0.57
C PHE A 29 0.89 13.47 -1.64
N GLY A 30 0.36 13.55 -2.86
CA GLY A 30 1.03 14.26 -3.95
C GLY A 30 0.76 13.65 -5.32
N ARG A 31 1.56 14.07 -6.29
CA ARG A 31 1.48 13.59 -7.68
C ARG A 31 2.83 13.10 -8.17
N ILE A 32 2.81 12.17 -9.12
CA ILE A 32 4.02 11.76 -9.79
C ILE A 32 4.37 12.74 -10.90
N VAL A 33 5.64 13.10 -10.97
CA VAL A 33 6.22 13.95 -12.02
C VAL A 33 7.51 13.34 -12.53
N GLY A 34 7.97 13.81 -13.70
CA GLY A 34 9.17 13.33 -14.35
C GLY A 34 8.88 12.47 -15.57
N ARG A 35 9.93 11.84 -16.13
CA ARG A 35 9.87 11.02 -17.33
C ARG A 35 10.45 9.63 -17.05
N CYS A 36 9.85 8.59 -17.58
CA CYS A 36 10.29 7.21 -17.38
C CYS A 36 11.71 6.94 -17.88
N ASP A 37 12.07 7.58 -19.01
CA ASP A 37 13.35 7.44 -19.70
C ASP A 37 14.48 8.30 -19.10
N ALA A 38 14.15 9.24 -18.21
CA ALA A 38 15.13 10.11 -17.60
C ALA A 38 16.08 9.33 -16.68
N PRO A 39 17.41 9.64 -16.71
CA PRO A 39 18.38 9.00 -15.82
C PRO A 39 18.03 9.17 -14.34
N ALA A 40 18.35 8.18 -13.52
CA ALA A 40 18.21 8.30 -12.08
C ALA A 40 19.05 9.47 -11.55
N GLY A 41 18.48 10.28 -10.64
CA GLY A 41 19.15 11.45 -10.07
C GLY A 41 19.10 12.71 -10.93
N SER A 42 18.61 12.66 -12.19
CA SER A 42 18.39 13.86 -12.99
C SER A 42 17.16 14.64 -12.48
N LYS A 43 17.07 15.94 -12.82
CA LYS A 43 15.90 16.78 -12.48
C LYS A 43 14.59 16.24 -13.06
N ASP A 44 14.67 15.52 -14.18
CA ASP A 44 13.53 14.95 -14.89
C ASP A 44 13.25 13.49 -14.47
N ALA A 45 14.04 12.93 -13.55
CA ALA A 45 13.81 11.59 -13.02
C ALA A 45 12.42 11.50 -12.35
N PRO A 46 11.74 10.35 -12.47
CA PRO A 46 10.45 10.12 -11.82
C PRO A 46 10.52 10.34 -10.31
N ARG A 47 9.68 11.22 -9.80
CA ARG A 47 9.58 11.54 -8.37
C ARG A 47 8.16 11.90 -7.97
N ILE A 48 7.91 11.91 -6.68
CA ILE A 48 6.64 12.39 -6.15
C ILE A 48 6.80 13.85 -5.70
N GLU A 49 6.02 14.72 -6.31
CA GLU A 49 5.83 16.09 -5.83
C GLU A 49 4.78 16.05 -4.73
N LEU A 50 5.22 16.34 -3.51
CA LEU A 50 4.36 16.19 -2.32
C LEU A 50 3.29 17.30 -2.28
N SER A 51 2.10 16.94 -1.86
CA SER A 51 1.07 17.89 -1.42
C SER A 51 1.43 18.47 -0.04
N PRO A 52 0.77 19.56 0.40
CA PRO A 52 0.93 20.05 1.77
C PRO A 52 0.67 18.98 2.83
N LEU A 53 -0.29 18.10 2.61
CA LEU A 53 -0.55 16.96 3.48
C LEU A 53 0.58 15.92 3.41
N GLY A 54 1.05 15.61 2.20
CA GLY A 54 2.18 14.68 2.00
C GLY A 54 3.42 15.15 2.73
N GLN A 55 3.70 16.46 2.71
CA GLN A 55 4.83 17.04 3.45
C GLN A 55 4.64 16.87 4.96
N ARG A 56 3.49 17.22 5.52
CA ARG A 56 3.21 17.02 6.96
C ARG A 56 3.31 15.56 7.38
N VAL A 57 2.82 14.63 6.57
CA VAL A 57 2.96 13.19 6.83
C VAL A 57 4.42 12.74 6.81
N SER A 58 5.22 13.28 5.89
CA SER A 58 6.67 13.03 5.85
C SER A 58 7.35 13.54 7.12
N ASP A 59 7.05 14.77 7.54
CA ASP A 59 7.63 15.40 8.73
C ASP A 59 7.28 14.62 10.01
N GLU A 60 6.03 14.16 10.14
CA GLU A 60 5.58 13.30 11.24
C GLU A 60 6.34 11.96 11.27
N TRP A 61 6.63 11.35 10.10
CA TRP A 61 7.42 10.12 10.04
C TRP A 61 8.84 10.32 10.54
N TRP A 62 9.52 11.35 10.05
CA TRP A 62 10.87 11.71 10.49
C TRP A 62 10.90 12.19 11.94
N GLY A 63 9.76 12.65 12.46
CA GLY A 63 9.58 13.08 13.85
C GLY A 63 9.42 11.96 14.87
N ILE A 64 9.18 10.70 14.46
CA ILE A 64 8.97 9.56 15.37
C ILE A 64 10.06 9.43 16.45
N PRO A 65 11.38 9.57 16.15
CA PRO A 65 12.43 9.44 17.14
C PRO A 65 12.37 10.47 18.29
N ARG A 66 11.66 11.59 18.12
CA ARG A 66 11.45 12.58 19.19
C ARG A 66 10.61 12.03 20.34
N TYR A 67 9.71 11.09 20.04
CA TYR A 67 8.82 10.44 21.00
C TYR A 67 9.32 9.05 21.42
N TYR A 68 10.14 8.44 20.58
CA TYR A 68 10.71 7.10 20.77
C TYR A 68 12.20 7.11 20.43
N PRO A 69 13.09 7.52 21.38
CA PRO A 69 14.54 7.63 21.12
C PRO A 69 15.22 6.31 20.70
N GLN A 70 14.59 5.18 21.07
CA GLN A 70 15.03 3.84 20.66
C GLN A 70 14.78 3.55 19.18
N VAL A 71 14.02 4.40 18.51
CA VAL A 71 13.64 4.22 17.11
C VAL A 71 14.49 5.11 16.21
N GLU A 72 14.96 4.53 15.12
CA GLU A 72 15.65 5.24 14.04
C GLU A 72 14.85 5.10 12.74
N ILE A 73 14.70 6.20 12.02
CA ILE A 73 14.08 6.19 10.69
C ILE A 73 15.19 6.06 9.65
N ILE A 74 15.15 4.98 8.88
CA ILE A 74 16.16 4.66 7.87
C ILE A 74 15.80 5.21 6.50
N ALA A 75 14.51 5.15 6.14
CA ALA A 75 14.04 5.63 4.83
C ALA A 75 12.54 5.91 4.85
N LEU A 76 12.13 6.75 3.90
CA LEU A 76 10.74 7.03 3.57
C LEU A 76 10.61 7.20 2.06
N GLN A 77 9.63 6.55 1.47
CA GLN A 77 9.17 6.79 0.11
C GLN A 77 7.67 7.09 0.13
N MET A 78 7.34 8.33 -0.15
CA MET A 78 5.95 8.76 -0.35
C MET A 78 5.50 8.42 -1.76
N MET A 79 4.28 7.90 -1.90
CA MET A 79 3.58 7.67 -3.14
C MET A 79 2.25 8.42 -3.09
N PRO A 80 1.56 8.66 -4.21
CA PRO A 80 0.33 9.47 -4.16
C PRO A 80 -0.72 8.98 -3.18
N ASP A 81 -0.93 7.68 -3.06
CA ASP A 81 -1.98 7.02 -2.30
C ASP A 81 -1.49 6.10 -1.18
N HIS A 82 -0.18 6.04 -0.96
CA HIS A 82 0.44 5.22 0.09
C HIS A 82 1.84 5.69 0.42
N MET A 83 2.42 5.13 1.46
CA MET A 83 3.82 5.34 1.82
C MET A 83 4.50 4.02 2.17
N HIS A 84 5.80 3.97 1.94
CA HIS A 84 6.69 2.94 2.45
C HIS A 84 7.75 3.61 3.32
N GLY A 85 7.94 3.10 4.53
CA GLY A 85 9.00 3.58 5.42
C GLY A 85 9.81 2.43 5.97
N ILE A 86 11.10 2.65 6.21
CA ILE A 86 11.96 1.70 6.92
C ILE A 86 12.25 2.28 8.29
N ILE A 87 11.94 1.49 9.32
CA ILE A 87 12.09 1.85 10.74
C ILE A 87 12.95 0.80 11.41
N PHE A 88 13.88 1.24 12.26
CA PHE A 88 14.75 0.38 13.05
C PHE A 88 14.50 0.62 14.54
N ILE A 89 14.07 -0.40 15.25
CA ILE A 89 14.04 -0.45 16.71
C ILE A 89 15.44 -0.91 17.16
N LYS A 90 16.21 0.00 17.75
CA LYS A 90 17.61 -0.21 18.12
C LYS A 90 17.79 -1.11 19.35
N GLU A 91 16.84 -1.03 20.26
CA GLU A 91 16.85 -1.74 21.55
C GLU A 91 15.43 -2.06 21.98
N LYS A 92 15.27 -2.98 22.92
CA LYS A 92 13.96 -3.41 23.42
C LYS A 92 13.19 -2.23 24.02
N MET A 93 11.90 -2.16 23.70
CA MET A 93 11.02 -1.09 24.14
C MET A 93 9.84 -1.63 24.97
N GLU A 94 9.25 -0.79 25.80
CA GLU A 94 7.98 -1.09 26.49
C GLU A 94 6.79 -1.15 25.52
N LYS A 95 6.84 -0.35 24.46
CA LYS A 95 5.74 -0.18 23.49
C LYS A 95 6.08 -0.89 22.19
N ASP A 96 5.15 -1.70 21.71
CA ASP A 96 5.29 -2.42 20.46
C ASP A 96 5.23 -1.49 19.22
N LEU A 97 5.65 -2.00 18.09
CA LEU A 97 5.59 -1.32 16.79
C LEU A 97 4.18 -0.79 16.47
N SER A 98 3.10 -1.50 16.88
CA SER A 98 1.73 -1.05 16.63
C SER A 98 1.41 0.26 17.34
N ARG A 99 1.95 0.42 18.55
CA ARG A 99 1.74 1.63 19.33
C ARG A 99 2.42 2.84 18.70
N ILE A 100 3.63 2.64 18.18
CA ILE A 100 4.38 3.67 17.43
C ILE A 100 3.58 4.11 16.20
N ILE A 101 3.18 3.13 15.37
CA ILE A 101 2.42 3.41 14.14
C ILE A 101 1.05 4.03 14.43
N ARG A 102 0.41 3.64 15.54
CA ARG A 102 -0.86 4.28 15.98
C ARG A 102 -0.63 5.74 16.34
N GLY A 103 0.42 6.06 17.09
CA GLY A 103 0.81 7.44 17.43
C GLY A 103 1.04 8.27 16.17
N PHE A 104 1.85 7.77 15.25
CA PHE A 104 2.09 8.38 13.95
C PHE A 104 0.78 8.66 13.17
N LYS A 105 -0.09 7.66 13.03
CA LYS A 105 -1.39 7.83 12.35
C LYS A 105 -2.27 8.88 13.03
N THR A 106 -2.20 8.98 14.36
CA THR A 106 -2.97 9.99 15.13
C THR A 106 -2.48 11.40 14.82
N GLY A 107 -1.15 11.63 14.78
CA GLY A 107 -0.55 12.90 14.37
C GLY A 107 -0.96 13.30 12.96
N CYS A 108 -0.76 12.40 11.99
CA CYS A 108 -1.17 12.61 10.60
C CYS A 108 -2.68 12.89 10.46
N GLY A 109 -3.53 12.19 11.23
CA GLY A 109 -4.99 12.41 11.22
C GLY A 109 -5.37 13.79 11.74
N ARG A 110 -4.59 14.37 12.66
CA ARG A 110 -4.76 15.75 13.11
C ARG A 110 -4.44 16.72 11.97
N SER A 111 -3.28 16.60 11.36
CA SER A 111 -2.86 17.40 10.20
C SER A 111 -3.85 17.31 9.03
N TYR A 112 -4.43 16.13 8.81
CA TYR A 112 -5.45 15.93 7.78
C TYR A 112 -6.73 16.76 8.07
N ARG A 113 -7.24 16.71 9.31
CA ARG A 113 -8.43 17.51 9.70
C ARG A 113 -8.18 19.01 9.66
N GLU A 114 -6.99 19.45 10.00
CA GLU A 114 -6.60 20.87 9.91
C GLU A 114 -6.60 21.38 8.46
N LEU A 115 -6.09 20.57 7.51
CA LEU A 115 -6.03 20.94 6.10
C LEU A 115 -7.37 20.76 5.37
N PHE A 116 -8.22 19.85 5.86
CA PHE A 116 -9.49 19.50 5.23
C PHE A 116 -10.63 19.48 6.27
N PRO A 117 -10.99 20.64 6.84
CA PRO A 117 -12.01 20.70 7.89
C PRO A 117 -13.37 20.13 7.43
N ASP A 118 -13.72 20.31 6.16
CA ASP A 118 -14.97 19.83 5.58
C ASP A 118 -14.96 18.33 5.25
N ALA A 119 -13.80 17.71 5.16
CA ALA A 119 -13.70 16.26 4.90
C ALA A 119 -14.23 15.38 6.05
N ALA A 120 -14.40 15.96 7.23
CA ALA A 120 -15.03 15.30 8.37
C ALA A 120 -16.57 15.28 8.26
N VAL A 121 -17.14 16.11 7.38
CA VAL A 121 -18.59 16.33 7.28
C VAL A 121 -19.19 15.69 6.02
N HIS A 122 -18.41 15.53 4.95
CA HIS A 122 -18.93 15.01 3.67
C HIS A 122 -18.03 13.89 3.09
N ALA A 123 -18.68 12.79 2.71
CA ALA A 123 -18.06 11.81 1.81
C ALA A 123 -17.58 12.54 0.54
N VAL A 124 -16.28 12.44 0.24
CA VAL A 124 -15.71 13.01 -0.98
C VAL A 124 -16.50 12.46 -2.18
N PRO A 125 -17.00 13.30 -3.10
CA PRO A 125 -17.67 12.81 -4.30
C PRO A 125 -16.73 11.84 -5.03
N ALA A 126 -17.30 10.72 -5.49
CA ALA A 126 -16.57 9.74 -6.28
C ALA A 126 -15.83 10.45 -7.42
N VAL A 127 -14.55 10.14 -7.59
CA VAL A 127 -13.76 10.58 -8.74
C VAL A 127 -14.56 10.19 -9.99
N PRO A 128 -14.84 11.14 -10.93
CA PRO A 128 -15.61 10.80 -12.11
C PRO A 128 -14.96 9.61 -12.81
N ALA A 129 -15.80 8.60 -13.08
CA ALA A 129 -15.34 7.38 -13.76
C ALA A 129 -14.66 7.79 -15.07
N VAL A 130 -13.46 7.28 -15.30
CA VAL A 130 -12.77 7.39 -16.60
C VAL A 130 -13.75 6.86 -17.64
N PRO A 131 -14.06 7.61 -18.73
CA PRO A 131 -14.98 7.15 -19.74
C PRO A 131 -14.57 5.77 -20.25
N ALA A 132 -15.54 4.85 -20.30
CA ALA A 132 -15.32 3.49 -20.75
C ALA A 132 -14.72 3.50 -22.16
N VAL A 133 -13.60 2.80 -22.33
CA VAL A 133 -13.01 2.53 -23.65
C VAL A 133 -14.06 1.81 -24.49
N PRO A 134 -14.33 2.22 -25.75
CA PRO A 134 -15.34 1.59 -26.57
C PRO A 134 -15.05 0.10 -26.76
N THR A 135 -16.05 -0.72 -26.53
CA THR A 135 -16.03 -2.18 -26.66
C THR A 135 -15.64 -2.59 -28.09
N VAL A 136 -14.59 -3.34 -28.22
CA VAL A 136 -14.21 -4.04 -29.47
C VAL A 136 -15.30 -5.08 -29.78
N PRO A 137 -15.80 -5.19 -31.02
CA PRO A 137 -16.85 -6.14 -31.36
C PRO A 137 -16.42 -7.58 -31.14
N ALA A 138 -17.36 -8.39 -30.63
CA ALA A 138 -17.18 -9.78 -30.25
C ALA A 138 -16.72 -10.67 -31.42
N VAL A 139 -15.68 -11.47 -31.20
CA VAL A 139 -15.25 -12.55 -32.06
C VAL A 139 -16.22 -13.74 -31.92
N PRO A 140 -16.62 -14.44 -33.00
CA PRO A 140 -17.63 -15.48 -32.92
C PRO A 140 -17.18 -16.70 -32.10
N THR A 141 -18.10 -17.24 -31.33
CA THR A 141 -18.02 -18.37 -30.43
C THR A 141 -17.70 -19.69 -31.12
N VAL A 142 -16.73 -20.43 -30.61
CA VAL A 142 -16.46 -21.85 -30.96
C VAL A 142 -17.24 -22.73 -29.99
N PRO A 143 -17.82 -23.88 -30.42
CA PRO A 143 -18.74 -24.65 -29.58
C PRO A 143 -18.07 -25.38 -28.41
N ALA A 144 -18.82 -25.48 -27.33
CA ALA A 144 -18.43 -26.06 -26.03
C ALA A 144 -18.14 -27.56 -26.11
N VAL A 145 -17.04 -28.00 -25.49
CA VAL A 145 -16.76 -29.41 -25.17
C VAL A 145 -17.15 -29.67 -23.71
N SER A 146 -17.78 -30.81 -23.51
CA SER A 146 -18.50 -31.29 -22.33
C SER A 146 -17.78 -31.17 -20.98
N ALA A 147 -18.60 -30.91 -19.97
CA ALA A 147 -18.28 -30.75 -18.55
C ALA A 147 -17.77 -32.06 -17.89
N VAL A 148 -16.75 -31.92 -17.03
CA VAL A 148 -16.33 -32.89 -16.02
C VAL A 148 -16.95 -32.48 -14.68
N PRO A 149 -17.52 -33.43 -13.88
CA PRO A 149 -18.26 -33.10 -12.68
C PRO A 149 -17.37 -32.60 -11.54
N ALA A 150 -17.85 -31.54 -10.87
CA ALA A 150 -17.22 -30.92 -9.72
C ALA A 150 -17.47 -31.74 -8.43
N VAL A 151 -16.43 -31.96 -7.63
CA VAL A 151 -16.49 -32.52 -6.29
C VAL A 151 -16.93 -31.43 -5.31
N PRO A 152 -17.89 -31.67 -4.42
CA PRO A 152 -18.38 -30.64 -3.51
C PRO A 152 -17.38 -30.32 -2.39
N TYR A 153 -17.00 -29.05 -2.28
CA TYR A 153 -16.25 -28.51 -1.15
C TYR A 153 -17.21 -28.23 0.01
N VAL A 154 -17.02 -28.95 1.12
CA VAL A 154 -17.80 -28.74 2.36
C VAL A 154 -17.25 -27.53 3.09
N ALA A 155 -18.00 -26.44 3.09
CA ALA A 155 -17.68 -25.24 3.87
C ALA A 155 -18.09 -25.43 5.33
N THR A 156 -17.13 -25.45 6.24
CA THR A 156 -17.36 -25.45 7.69
C THR A 156 -17.90 -24.08 8.12
N GLN A 157 -19.16 -24.02 8.50
CA GLN A 157 -19.80 -22.81 9.01
C GLN A 157 -19.31 -22.50 10.43
N SER A 158 -18.56 -21.41 10.59
CA SER A 158 -18.23 -20.83 11.89
C SER A 158 -19.41 -19.99 12.38
N ARG A 159 -19.95 -20.35 13.55
CA ARG A 159 -21.03 -19.63 14.26
C ARG A 159 -20.67 -18.17 14.46
N GLN A 160 -21.44 -17.25 13.88
CA GLN A 160 -21.38 -15.81 14.14
C GLN A 160 -22.29 -15.48 15.31
N THR A 161 -21.69 -14.97 16.39
CA THR A 161 -22.42 -14.32 17.50
C THR A 161 -22.90 -12.95 16.99
N GLN A 162 -24.20 -12.78 16.88
CA GLN A 162 -24.82 -11.51 16.54
C GLN A 162 -24.77 -10.57 17.77
N GLN A 163 -23.81 -9.65 17.78
CA GLN A 163 -23.88 -8.41 18.56
C GLN A 163 -23.98 -7.25 17.57
N GLY A 164 -24.99 -6.38 17.75
CA GLY A 164 -25.40 -5.30 16.87
C GLY A 164 -24.25 -4.45 16.32
N GLN A 165 -23.75 -4.83 15.16
CA GLN A 165 -22.72 -4.11 14.45
C GLN A 165 -23.39 -3.12 13.49
N ARG A 166 -23.16 -1.81 13.71
CA ARG A 166 -23.38 -0.79 12.68
C ARG A 166 -22.67 -1.22 11.39
N PRO A 167 -23.23 -0.92 10.20
CA PRO A 167 -22.65 -1.29 8.92
C PRO A 167 -21.18 -0.87 8.84
N LYS A 168 -20.32 -1.73 8.29
CA LYS A 168 -18.87 -1.52 8.20
C LYS A 168 -18.49 -0.26 7.41
N GLU A 169 -19.36 0.23 6.56
CA GLU A 169 -19.17 1.40 5.71
C GLU A 169 -19.08 2.71 6.49
N ASP A 170 -19.80 2.85 7.59
CA ASP A 170 -19.84 4.09 8.38
C ASP A 170 -18.61 4.38 9.24
N ARG A 171 -17.69 3.43 9.40
CA ARG A 171 -16.54 3.58 10.32
C ARG A 171 -15.25 4.09 9.68
N THR A 172 -15.21 4.19 8.35
CA THR A 172 -14.00 4.54 7.60
C THR A 172 -14.08 5.91 6.92
N HIS A 173 -15.26 6.49 6.83
CA HIS A 173 -15.43 7.84 6.28
C HIS A 173 -14.68 8.88 7.13
N GLY A 174 -13.79 9.65 6.50
CA GLY A 174 -13.01 10.69 7.13
C GLY A 174 -11.64 10.26 7.69
N LEU A 175 -11.25 9.00 7.57
CA LEU A 175 -9.91 8.56 7.93
C LEU A 175 -8.89 8.89 6.83
N LEU A 176 -7.70 9.34 7.25
CA LEU A 176 -6.59 9.55 6.32
C LEU A 176 -6.05 8.20 5.82
N PHE A 177 -5.73 7.29 6.72
CA PHE A 177 -5.19 5.97 6.41
C PHE A 177 -6.22 4.87 6.51
N ALA A 178 -6.13 3.90 5.64
CA ALA A 178 -6.81 2.62 5.77
C ALA A 178 -6.49 1.94 7.11
N ARG A 179 -7.39 1.07 7.55
CA ARG A 179 -7.24 0.34 8.81
C ARG A 179 -6.05 -0.62 8.74
N GLY A 180 -5.20 -0.59 9.77
CA GLY A 180 -4.00 -1.43 9.86
C GLY A 180 -2.82 -0.87 9.08
N PHE A 181 -1.80 -1.68 8.90
CA PHE A 181 -0.61 -1.46 8.09
C PHE A 181 0.02 -2.81 7.77
N ASN A 182 0.87 -2.87 6.75
CA ASN A 182 1.69 -4.04 6.47
C ASN A 182 3.10 -3.80 6.97
N ASP A 183 3.68 -4.80 7.60
CA ASP A 183 5.07 -4.83 8.01
C ASP A 183 5.80 -6.03 7.40
N LYS A 184 7.09 -5.84 7.11
CA LYS A 184 8.02 -6.90 6.71
C LYS A 184 9.26 -6.78 7.58
N LEU A 185 9.69 -7.90 8.14
CA LEU A 185 10.88 -7.98 8.97
C LEU A 185 12.13 -8.10 8.10
N LEU A 186 13.21 -7.45 8.53
CA LEU A 186 14.52 -7.63 7.93
C LEU A 186 15.19 -8.85 8.58
N LEU A 187 15.20 -9.97 7.86
CA LEU A 187 15.67 -11.26 8.35
C LEU A 187 16.98 -11.72 7.69
N ARG A 188 17.38 -11.09 6.57
CA ARG A 188 18.48 -11.56 5.73
C ARG A 188 19.48 -10.46 5.43
N ARG A 189 20.77 -10.83 5.34
CA ARG A 189 21.85 -9.95 4.88
C ARG A 189 21.51 -9.43 3.46
N GLY A 190 21.79 -8.16 3.17
CA GLY A 190 21.48 -7.51 1.86
C GLY A 190 20.03 -7.14 1.64
N GLN A 191 19.10 -7.54 2.50
CA GLN A 191 17.67 -7.22 2.36
C GLN A 191 17.41 -5.73 2.48
N LEU A 192 18.18 -4.99 3.29
CA LEU A 192 18.06 -3.55 3.44
C LEU A 192 18.36 -2.81 2.13
N ASP A 193 19.41 -3.22 1.43
CA ASP A 193 19.81 -2.58 0.17
C ASP A 193 18.75 -2.85 -0.92
N ASN A 194 18.22 -4.07 -0.95
CA ASN A 194 17.09 -4.40 -1.82
C ASN A 194 15.85 -3.54 -1.51
N TRP A 195 15.56 -3.29 -0.24
CA TRP A 195 14.46 -2.42 0.16
C TRP A 195 14.70 -0.98 -0.23
N ARG A 196 15.90 -0.44 -0.01
CA ARG A 196 16.28 0.91 -0.42
C ARG A 196 16.15 1.09 -1.93
N HIS A 197 16.66 0.14 -2.71
CA HIS A 197 16.53 0.12 -4.16
C HIS A 197 15.06 0.06 -4.58
N TYR A 198 14.27 -0.83 -3.99
CA TYR A 198 12.83 -0.90 -4.24
C TYR A 198 12.12 0.42 -3.96
N LEU A 199 12.43 1.09 -2.84
CA LEU A 199 11.82 2.36 -2.47
C LEU A 199 12.18 3.46 -3.49
N SER A 200 13.45 3.60 -3.84
CA SER A 200 13.91 4.63 -4.79
C SER A 200 13.34 4.44 -6.20
N ASP A 201 13.08 3.18 -6.62
CA ASP A 201 12.54 2.85 -7.94
C ASP A 201 11.01 2.94 -8.03
N ASN A 202 10.31 3.00 -6.88
CA ASN A 202 8.84 3.02 -6.85
C ASN A 202 8.18 4.13 -7.70
N PRO A 203 8.66 5.39 -7.69
CA PRO A 203 8.08 6.42 -8.54
C PRO A 203 8.20 6.06 -10.03
N ARG A 204 9.36 5.58 -10.48
CA ARG A 204 9.58 5.13 -11.85
C ARG A 204 8.64 3.99 -12.24
N ARG A 205 8.52 2.98 -11.39
CA ARG A 205 7.61 1.85 -11.60
C ARG A 205 6.14 2.27 -11.69
N LEU A 206 5.73 3.25 -10.88
CA LEU A 206 4.38 3.79 -10.94
C LEU A 206 4.13 4.51 -12.27
N LEU A 207 5.08 5.34 -12.71
CA LEU A 207 4.98 6.06 -13.97
C LEU A 207 4.96 5.10 -15.16
N MET A 208 5.87 4.11 -15.18
CA MET A 208 5.90 3.05 -16.21
C MET A 208 4.58 2.27 -16.29
N ARG A 209 3.95 1.96 -15.15
CA ARG A 209 2.65 1.28 -15.16
C ARG A 209 1.53 2.10 -15.77
N ARG A 210 1.63 3.45 -15.68
CA ARG A 210 0.66 4.37 -16.29
C ARG A 210 0.89 4.51 -17.78
N GLU A 211 2.14 4.68 -18.20
CA GLU A 211 2.51 4.92 -19.59
C GLU A 211 2.53 3.62 -20.42
N TYR A 212 2.96 2.51 -19.80
CA TYR A 212 3.15 1.22 -20.47
C TYR A 212 2.46 0.08 -19.71
N PRO A 213 1.12 0.10 -19.58
CA PRO A 213 0.39 -0.90 -18.79
C PRO A 213 0.63 -2.34 -19.27
N GLY A 214 0.87 -2.53 -20.57
CA GLY A 214 1.16 -3.84 -21.16
C GLY A 214 2.40 -4.54 -20.60
N LEU A 215 3.41 -3.78 -20.16
CA LEU A 215 4.64 -4.35 -19.57
C LEU A 215 4.41 -4.99 -18.20
N PHE A 216 3.29 -4.67 -17.54
CA PHE A 216 2.95 -5.16 -16.20
C PHE A 216 1.76 -6.12 -16.20
N GLN A 217 1.25 -6.49 -17.37
CA GLN A 217 0.31 -7.60 -17.47
C GLN A 217 1.06 -8.88 -17.06
N ARG A 218 0.44 -9.66 -16.16
CA ARG A 218 0.98 -10.98 -15.84
C ARG A 218 1.05 -11.74 -17.15
N ALA A 219 2.23 -12.24 -17.50
CA ALA A 219 2.38 -13.20 -18.58
C ALA A 219 1.34 -14.30 -18.34
N LEU A 220 0.42 -14.45 -19.27
CA LEU A 220 -0.52 -15.56 -19.25
C LEU A 220 0.33 -16.82 -19.26
N CYS A 221 0.18 -17.64 -18.22
CA CYS A 221 0.83 -18.95 -18.17
C CYS A 221 0.29 -19.78 -19.34
N ILE A 222 1.01 -19.81 -20.45
CA ILE A 222 0.64 -20.60 -21.62
C ILE A 222 1.01 -22.05 -21.29
N LYS A 223 0.02 -22.93 -21.22
CA LYS A 223 0.24 -24.36 -21.17
C LYS A 223 0.35 -24.86 -22.60
N ILE A 224 1.52 -25.33 -22.98
CA ILE A 224 1.75 -26.07 -24.21
C ILE A 224 2.04 -27.51 -23.77
N ASP A 225 1.27 -28.47 -24.26
CA ASP A 225 1.42 -29.91 -23.98
C ASP A 225 1.53 -30.26 -22.47
N GLY A 226 0.77 -29.58 -21.64
CA GLY A 226 0.76 -29.83 -20.20
C GLY A 226 1.90 -29.14 -19.41
N VAL A 227 2.88 -28.58 -20.07
CA VAL A 227 4.00 -27.85 -19.46
C VAL A 227 3.67 -26.36 -19.32
N ARG A 228 3.90 -25.81 -18.11
CA ARG A 228 3.73 -24.37 -17.85
C ARG A 228 5.00 -23.62 -18.27
N TYR A 229 4.87 -22.73 -19.22
CA TYR A 229 5.90 -21.75 -19.55
C TYR A 229 5.51 -20.42 -18.90
N SER A 230 6.37 -19.90 -17.99
CA SER A 230 6.33 -18.51 -17.53
C SER A 230 7.30 -17.70 -18.39
N ALA A 231 6.79 -16.66 -19.03
CA ALA A 231 7.64 -15.67 -19.68
C ALA A 231 8.29 -14.76 -18.63
#